data_59dc0aa189940fa2a8f929549fdc4c4f
#
_entry.id   59dc0aa189940fa2a8f929549fdc4c4f
#
_cell.length_a   1.000
_cell.length_b   1.000
_cell.length_c   1.000
_cell.angle_alpha   90.00
_cell.angle_beta   90.00
_cell.angle_gamma   90.00
#
_symmetry.space_group_name_H-M   'P 1'
#
loop_
_entity.id
_entity.type
_entity.pdbx_description
1 polymer ?
#
loop_
_entity_poly.entity_id
_entity_poly.type
_entity_poly.pdbx_seq_one_letter_code
_entity_poly.pdbx_strand_id
1 'polypeptide(L)'
;SSSLVLQGAEIIFNMSADNEGIGKHAYVRSLISQQSARCLAGYVFSSSGFGESTTDVVFAGNGLIYENGSLLAESERFSFKEQLVISEIDVERIRGERLTNTTFAANIGNCPGRPAIHINTEFVNTRDLTLTRPIEPHPFVPQGNELDQRCEEIFAIQIAGLAKRLVHTNCKTVVVGISG
;
A
#
# COMPACT_ATOMS: atom_id res chain seq x y z
N SER A 1 13.28 2.44 -5.35
CA SER A 1 11.84 2.36 -5.72
C SER A 1 11.25 3.70 -6.08
N SER A 2 11.40 4.77 -5.27
CA SER A 2 10.76 6.07 -5.54
C SER A 2 11.07 6.64 -6.92
N SER A 3 12.34 6.57 -7.36
CA SER A 3 12.71 7.06 -8.71
C SER A 3 12.06 6.26 -9.84
N LEU A 4 11.81 4.97 -9.66
CA LEU A 4 11.14 4.14 -10.67
C LEU A 4 9.66 4.50 -10.80
N VAL A 5 8.97 4.73 -9.69
CA VAL A 5 7.55 5.11 -9.73
C VAL A 5 7.33 6.52 -10.27
N LEU A 6 8.23 7.46 -10.02
CA LEU A 6 8.20 8.79 -10.64
C LEU A 6 8.45 8.74 -12.15
N GLN A 7 9.03 7.65 -12.66
CA GLN A 7 9.20 7.38 -14.09
C GLN A 7 8.08 6.51 -14.68
N GLY A 8 7.02 6.26 -13.91
CA GLY A 8 5.82 5.56 -14.39
C GLY A 8 5.67 4.11 -13.91
N ALA A 9 6.61 3.53 -13.17
CA ALA A 9 6.43 2.18 -12.65
C ALA A 9 5.22 2.11 -11.69
N GLU A 10 4.30 1.23 -11.96
CA GLU A 10 3.07 1.03 -11.17
C GLU A 10 3.20 -0.14 -10.21
N ILE A 11 4.00 -1.13 -10.57
CA ILE A 11 4.30 -2.29 -9.72
C ILE A 11 5.81 -2.42 -9.57
N ILE A 12 6.26 -2.63 -8.34
CA ILE A 12 7.67 -2.85 -7.99
C ILE A 12 7.84 -4.30 -7.59
N PHE A 13 8.75 -4.99 -8.26
CA PHE A 13 9.20 -6.31 -7.86
C PHE A 13 10.53 -6.19 -7.12
N ASN A 14 10.61 -6.74 -5.92
CA ASN A 14 11.80 -6.75 -5.08
C ASN A 14 12.14 -8.18 -4.68
N MET A 15 13.18 -8.72 -5.29
CA MET A 15 13.78 -9.98 -4.90
C MET A 15 14.90 -9.69 -3.91
N SER A 16 14.85 -10.29 -2.72
CA SER A 16 15.76 -10.03 -1.62
C SER A 16 16.42 -11.31 -1.13
N ALA A 17 17.70 -11.23 -0.84
CA ALA A 17 18.46 -12.27 -0.15
C ALA A 17 18.87 -11.78 1.26
N ASP A 18 17.96 -11.08 1.93
CA ASP A 18 18.18 -10.57 3.27
C ASP A 18 17.93 -11.67 4.30
N ASN A 19 18.90 -11.90 5.18
CA ASN A 19 18.83 -12.93 6.21
C ASN A 19 17.77 -12.61 7.28
N GLU A 20 17.22 -13.63 7.90
CA GLU A 20 16.22 -13.47 8.95
C GLU A 20 16.86 -13.18 10.32
N GLY A 21 16.13 -12.47 11.17
CA GLY A 21 16.49 -12.17 12.54
C GLY A 21 15.24 -11.97 13.41
N ILE A 22 15.40 -12.09 14.72
CA ILE A 22 14.30 -11.90 15.67
C ILE A 22 13.72 -10.48 15.52
N GLY A 23 12.40 -10.38 15.31
CA GLY A 23 11.69 -9.10 15.14
C GLY A 23 11.81 -8.44 13.75
N LYS A 24 12.71 -8.91 12.89
CA LYS A 24 12.97 -8.34 11.58
C LYS A 24 11.75 -8.40 10.64
N HIS A 25 10.95 -9.45 10.74
CA HIS A 25 9.76 -9.60 9.92
C HIS A 25 8.77 -8.44 10.08
N ALA A 26 8.48 -8.02 11.31
CA ALA A 26 7.60 -6.89 11.56
C ALA A 26 8.15 -5.59 10.95
N TYR A 27 9.45 -5.39 11.04
CA TYR A 27 10.14 -4.26 10.40
C TYR A 27 10.01 -4.30 8.87
N VAL A 28 10.28 -5.45 8.26
CA VAL A 28 10.19 -5.64 6.79
C VAL A 28 8.75 -5.39 6.30
N ARG A 29 7.74 -5.94 6.98
CA ARG A 29 6.33 -5.68 6.65
C ARG A 29 6.00 -4.19 6.71
N SER A 30 6.40 -3.51 7.78
CA SER A 30 6.18 -2.08 7.93
C SER A 30 6.89 -1.28 6.83
N LEU A 31 8.13 -1.63 6.52
CA LEU A 31 8.93 -0.98 5.48
C LEU A 31 8.28 -1.12 4.10
N ILE A 32 7.83 -2.32 3.73
CA ILE A 32 7.20 -2.59 2.44
C ILE A 32 5.83 -1.91 2.34
N SER A 33 5.02 -1.98 3.40
CA SER A 33 3.75 -1.28 3.50
C SER A 33 3.92 0.23 3.26
N GLN A 34 4.81 0.86 4.00
CA GLN A 34 5.10 2.30 3.85
C GLN A 34 5.66 2.64 2.47
N GLN A 35 6.50 1.77 1.91
CA GLN A 35 7.07 1.99 0.59
C GLN A 35 6.01 1.88 -0.52
N SER A 36 5.10 0.92 -0.41
CA SER A 36 3.95 0.78 -1.29
C SER A 36 3.02 1.99 -1.22
N ALA A 37 2.64 2.43 -0.01
CA ALA A 37 1.79 3.59 0.21
C ALA A 37 2.43 4.90 -0.28
N ARG A 38 3.65 5.16 0.11
CA ARG A 38 4.39 6.38 -0.23
C ARG A 38 4.65 6.51 -1.72
N CYS A 39 4.82 5.39 -2.42
CA CYS A 39 5.03 5.34 -3.85
C CYS A 39 3.74 5.28 -4.66
N LEU A 40 2.58 5.13 -4.02
CA LEU A 40 1.30 4.87 -4.68
C LEU A 40 1.48 3.75 -5.71
N ALA A 41 1.90 2.56 -5.25
CA ALA A 41 2.31 1.47 -6.12
C ALA A 41 1.95 0.10 -5.55
N GLY A 42 1.77 -0.87 -6.44
CA GLY A 42 1.87 -2.27 -6.08
C GLY A 42 3.31 -2.62 -5.69
N TYR A 43 3.49 -3.45 -4.67
CA TYR A 43 4.80 -3.89 -4.22
C TYR A 43 4.80 -5.39 -3.98
N VAL A 44 5.58 -6.10 -4.78
CA VAL A 44 5.75 -7.55 -4.69
C VAL A 44 7.14 -7.83 -4.15
N PHE A 45 7.20 -8.44 -2.98
CA PHE A 45 8.44 -8.80 -2.31
C PHE A 45 8.57 -10.31 -2.25
N SER A 46 9.74 -10.83 -2.58
CA SER A 46 10.09 -12.22 -2.46
C SER A 46 11.47 -12.35 -1.83
N SER A 47 11.56 -13.05 -0.72
CA SER A 47 12.81 -13.30 -0.01
C SER A 47 13.34 -14.69 -0.34
N SER A 48 14.66 -14.85 -0.30
CA SER A 48 15.31 -16.16 -0.29
C SER A 48 14.76 -17.04 0.82
N GLY A 49 14.69 -18.34 0.56
CA GLY A 49 14.09 -19.32 1.45
C GLY A 49 14.97 -20.53 1.72
N PHE A 50 14.32 -21.60 2.15
CA PHE A 50 15.00 -22.87 2.38
C PHE A 50 15.68 -23.35 1.09
N GLY A 51 16.94 -23.77 1.21
CA GLY A 51 17.76 -24.17 0.05
C GLY A 51 18.80 -23.14 -0.37
N GLU A 52 18.68 -21.88 0.07
CA GLU A 52 19.75 -20.91 -0.07
C GLU A 52 20.90 -21.23 0.87
N SER A 53 22.11 -20.67 0.59
CA SER A 53 23.29 -20.92 1.40
C SER A 53 23.07 -20.51 2.86
N THR A 54 23.44 -21.38 3.78
CA THR A 54 23.16 -21.22 5.21
C THR A 54 24.38 -21.50 6.09
N THR A 55 25.57 -21.09 5.68
CA THR A 55 26.74 -21.28 6.54
C THR A 55 26.54 -20.63 7.90
N ASP A 56 26.10 -19.36 7.92
CA ASP A 56 25.95 -18.57 9.14
C ASP A 56 24.62 -17.83 9.25
N VAL A 57 23.74 -17.95 8.26
CA VAL A 57 22.49 -17.19 8.17
C VAL A 57 21.30 -18.07 7.81
N VAL A 58 20.09 -17.61 8.17
CA VAL A 58 18.83 -18.28 7.86
C VAL A 58 17.97 -17.35 7.03
N PHE A 59 17.27 -17.91 6.05
CA PHE A 59 16.31 -17.21 5.19
C PHE A 59 14.89 -17.74 5.44
N ALA A 60 13.93 -16.83 5.54
CA ALA A 60 12.56 -17.18 5.90
C ALA A 60 11.68 -17.61 4.71
N GLY A 61 12.06 -17.28 3.48
CA GLY A 61 11.26 -17.55 2.28
C GLY A 61 9.96 -16.77 2.23
N ASN A 62 9.97 -15.53 2.69
CA ASN A 62 8.76 -14.71 2.82
C ASN A 62 8.38 -14.05 1.49
N GLY A 63 7.14 -14.24 1.07
CA GLY A 63 6.50 -13.53 -0.04
C GLY A 63 5.42 -12.57 0.48
N LEU A 64 5.45 -11.31 0.02
CA LEU A 64 4.50 -10.27 0.42
C LEU A 64 4.01 -9.53 -0.82
N ILE A 65 2.70 -9.30 -0.91
CA ILE A 65 2.10 -8.47 -1.95
C ILE A 65 1.33 -7.34 -1.28
N TYR A 66 1.70 -6.12 -1.60
CA TYR A 66 1.06 -4.89 -1.10
C TYR A 66 0.51 -4.06 -2.25
N GLU A 67 -0.58 -3.36 -2.00
CA GLU A 67 -1.14 -2.32 -2.85
C GLU A 67 -1.41 -1.09 -2.01
N ASN A 68 -0.78 0.01 -2.36
CA ASN A 68 -0.98 1.30 -1.70
C ASN A 68 -0.95 1.22 -0.16
N GLY A 69 -0.02 0.45 0.38
CA GLY A 69 0.18 0.23 1.81
C GLY A 69 -0.63 -0.90 2.44
N SER A 70 -1.64 -1.43 1.76
CA SER A 70 -2.46 -2.53 2.24
C SER A 70 -1.86 -3.89 1.85
N LEU A 71 -1.78 -4.81 2.80
CA LEU A 71 -1.36 -6.19 2.54
C LEU A 71 -2.48 -6.92 1.79
N LEU A 72 -2.15 -7.49 0.64
CA LEU A 72 -3.08 -8.30 -0.15
C LEU A 72 -2.86 -9.80 0.08
N ALA A 73 -1.61 -10.24 0.15
CA ALA A 73 -1.28 -11.63 0.37
C ALA A 73 0.11 -11.81 0.99
N GLU A 74 0.29 -12.88 1.71
CA GLU A 74 1.54 -13.23 2.41
C GLU A 74 1.74 -14.75 2.41
N SER A 75 2.99 -15.21 2.23
CA SER A 75 3.36 -16.61 2.37
C SER A 75 3.67 -16.97 3.83
N GLU A 76 3.68 -18.26 4.12
CA GLU A 76 4.23 -18.76 5.38
C GLU A 76 5.74 -18.57 5.42
N ARG A 77 6.26 -18.26 6.59
CA ARG A 77 7.70 -18.15 6.84
C ARG A 77 8.27 -19.51 7.27
N PHE A 78 9.54 -19.71 6.93
CA PHE A 78 10.28 -20.93 7.29
C PHE A 78 9.69 -22.24 6.75
N SER A 79 8.94 -22.15 5.66
CA SER A 79 8.46 -23.34 4.96
C SER A 79 9.62 -24.05 4.26
N PHE A 80 9.65 -25.37 4.37
CA PHE A 80 10.59 -26.23 3.63
C PHE A 80 10.06 -26.65 2.25
N LYS A 81 8.88 -26.16 1.89
CA LYS A 81 8.20 -26.44 0.62
C LYS A 81 8.12 -25.17 -0.22
N GLU A 82 8.05 -25.36 -1.51
CA GLU A 82 7.73 -24.29 -2.43
C GLU A 82 6.36 -23.69 -2.12
N GLN A 83 6.25 -22.39 -2.23
CA GLN A 83 5.00 -21.65 -2.02
C GLN A 83 4.73 -20.72 -3.19
N LEU A 84 3.47 -20.60 -3.56
CA LEU A 84 3.00 -19.64 -4.54
C LEU A 84 1.97 -18.73 -3.88
N VAL A 85 2.24 -17.41 -3.90
CA VAL A 85 1.33 -16.39 -3.39
C VAL A 85 0.78 -15.62 -4.59
N ILE A 86 -0.53 -15.55 -4.70
CA ILE A 86 -1.23 -14.89 -5.80
C ILE A 86 -2.19 -13.84 -5.24
N SER A 87 -2.22 -12.69 -5.87
CA SER A 87 -3.21 -11.65 -5.60
C SER A 87 -3.41 -10.75 -6.84
N GLU A 88 -4.46 -9.95 -6.82
CA GLU A 88 -4.75 -8.96 -7.86
C GLU A 88 -4.39 -7.56 -7.35
N ILE A 89 -3.71 -6.79 -8.17
CA ILE A 89 -3.37 -5.39 -7.91
C ILE A 89 -4.22 -4.51 -8.84
N ASP A 90 -4.95 -3.56 -8.27
CA ASP A 90 -5.77 -2.59 -9.01
C ASP A 90 -4.89 -1.43 -9.52
N VAL A 91 -4.35 -1.60 -10.71
CA VAL A 91 -3.50 -0.60 -11.36
C VAL A 91 -4.26 0.67 -11.73
N GLU A 92 -5.54 0.55 -12.09
CA GLU A 92 -6.35 1.72 -12.43
C GLU A 92 -6.63 2.59 -11.21
N ARG A 93 -6.87 2.00 -10.05
CA ARG A 93 -6.96 2.71 -8.78
C ARG A 93 -5.65 3.46 -8.47
N ILE A 94 -4.50 2.78 -8.61
CA ILE A 94 -3.19 3.39 -8.42
C ILE A 94 -3.01 4.62 -9.34
N ARG A 95 -3.39 4.52 -10.60
CA ARG A 95 -3.36 5.64 -11.55
C ARG A 95 -4.24 6.79 -11.12
N GLY A 96 -5.48 6.48 -10.72
CA GLY A 96 -6.44 7.47 -10.23
C GLY A 96 -5.91 8.24 -9.02
N GLU A 97 -5.32 7.56 -8.05
CA GLU A 97 -4.72 8.17 -6.87
C GLU A 97 -3.51 9.05 -7.21
N ARG A 98 -2.66 8.63 -8.15
CA ARG A 98 -1.53 9.46 -8.63
C ARG A 98 -1.98 10.73 -9.34
N LEU A 99 -3.07 10.67 -10.10
CA LEU A 99 -3.63 11.84 -10.80
C LEU A 99 -4.17 12.89 -9.82
N THR A 100 -4.72 12.47 -8.70
CA THR A 100 -5.29 13.37 -7.68
C THR A 100 -4.25 13.88 -6.68
N ASN A 101 -3.09 13.23 -6.59
CA ASN A 101 -2.03 13.58 -5.65
C ASN A 101 -1.09 14.63 -6.24
N THR A 102 -1.30 15.89 -5.85
CA THR A 102 -0.51 17.02 -6.33
C THR A 102 0.97 16.92 -5.96
N THR A 103 1.30 16.37 -4.80
CA THR A 103 2.69 16.15 -4.36
C THR A 103 3.39 15.13 -5.25
N PHE A 104 2.71 14.05 -5.61
CA PHE A 104 3.25 13.06 -6.55
C PHE A 104 3.53 13.69 -7.92
N ALA A 105 2.55 14.41 -8.46
CA ALA A 105 2.67 15.10 -9.75
C ALA A 105 3.83 16.11 -9.77
N ALA A 106 4.00 16.91 -8.71
CA ALA A 106 5.08 17.89 -8.61
C ALA A 106 6.48 17.25 -8.60
N ASN A 107 6.61 16.02 -8.10
CA ASN A 107 7.89 15.33 -8.04
C ASN A 107 8.30 14.64 -9.35
N ILE A 108 7.36 14.39 -10.27
CA ILE A 108 7.67 13.76 -11.56
C ILE A 108 8.67 14.61 -12.35
N GLY A 109 8.46 15.94 -12.41
CA GLY A 109 9.33 16.85 -13.14
C GLY A 109 10.76 16.97 -12.60
N ASN A 110 10.98 16.56 -11.37
CA ASN A 110 12.29 16.63 -10.70
C ASN A 110 13.09 15.32 -10.78
N CYS A 111 12.52 14.28 -11.37
CA CYS A 111 13.18 12.98 -11.48
C CYS A 111 13.92 12.86 -12.81
N PRO A 112 15.26 12.66 -12.82
CA PRO A 112 15.97 12.42 -14.07
C PRO A 112 15.49 11.11 -14.69
N GLY A 113 15.04 11.17 -15.92
CA GLY A 113 14.57 10.01 -16.69
C GLY A 113 15.65 8.95 -16.82
N ARG A 114 15.27 7.68 -16.72
CA ARG A 114 16.10 6.55 -17.08
C ARG A 114 15.51 5.89 -18.31
N PRO A 115 16.32 5.33 -19.19
CA PRO A 115 15.80 4.58 -20.33
C PRO A 115 14.94 3.41 -19.82
N ALA A 116 13.73 3.31 -20.36
CA ALA A 116 12.85 2.18 -20.12
C ALA A 116 13.04 1.13 -21.21
N ILE A 117 12.97 -0.14 -20.83
CA ILE A 117 12.93 -1.26 -21.79
C ILE A 117 11.45 -1.52 -22.09
N HIS A 118 11.06 -1.39 -23.33
CA HIS A 118 9.72 -1.70 -23.79
C HIS A 118 9.65 -3.13 -24.30
N ILE A 119 8.80 -3.94 -23.67
CA ILE A 119 8.53 -5.31 -24.09
C ILE A 119 7.08 -5.37 -24.53
N ASN A 120 6.87 -5.70 -25.79
CA ASN A 120 5.53 -5.92 -26.33
C ASN A 120 5.07 -7.32 -25.95
N THR A 121 3.93 -7.39 -25.25
CA THR A 121 3.26 -8.64 -24.90
C THR A 121 1.90 -8.69 -25.58
N GLU A 122 1.38 -9.91 -25.76
CA GLU A 122 0.01 -10.07 -26.21
C GLU A 122 -0.96 -9.49 -25.18
N PHE A 123 -2.00 -8.80 -25.67
CA PHE A 123 -3.04 -8.28 -24.82
C PHE A 123 -3.92 -9.43 -24.31
N VAL A 124 -4.01 -9.57 -22.98
CA VAL A 124 -4.95 -10.51 -22.35
C VAL A 124 -6.26 -9.79 -22.16
N ASN A 125 -7.36 -10.31 -22.73
CA ASN A 125 -8.69 -9.77 -22.51
C ASN A 125 -9.12 -10.05 -21.07
N THR A 126 -9.28 -9.01 -20.27
CA THR A 126 -9.67 -9.10 -18.84
C THR A 126 -11.18 -8.96 -18.62
N ARG A 127 -12.00 -8.91 -19.69
CA ARG A 127 -13.47 -8.71 -19.56
C ARG A 127 -14.16 -9.83 -18.79
N ASP A 128 -13.60 -11.03 -18.82
CA ASP A 128 -14.14 -12.21 -18.14
C ASP A 128 -13.40 -12.53 -16.84
N LEU A 129 -12.59 -11.58 -16.33
CA LEU A 129 -11.85 -11.77 -15.09
C LEU A 129 -12.80 -11.72 -13.90
N THR A 130 -12.82 -12.79 -13.11
CA THR A 130 -13.49 -12.82 -11.81
C THR A 130 -12.48 -12.40 -10.75
N LEU A 131 -12.77 -11.31 -10.02
CA LEU A 131 -11.96 -10.88 -8.91
C LEU A 131 -12.01 -11.94 -7.78
N THR A 132 -10.86 -12.35 -7.31
CA THR A 132 -10.73 -13.33 -6.22
C THR A 132 -10.49 -12.67 -4.88
N ARG A 133 -10.03 -11.42 -4.86
CA ARG A 133 -9.81 -10.68 -3.63
C ARG A 133 -11.11 -10.06 -3.11
N PRO A 134 -11.31 -10.03 -1.78
CA PRO A 134 -12.45 -9.31 -1.20
C PRO A 134 -12.28 -7.80 -1.42
N ILE A 135 -13.36 -7.15 -1.83
CA ILE A 135 -13.45 -5.69 -1.91
C ILE A 135 -14.32 -5.22 -0.75
N GLU A 136 -13.79 -4.30 0.05
CA GLU A 136 -14.55 -3.72 1.17
C GLU A 136 -15.71 -2.87 0.61
N PRO A 137 -16.99 -3.26 0.87
CA PRO A 137 -18.14 -2.53 0.34
C PRO A 137 -18.36 -1.18 1.05
N HIS A 138 -17.77 -1.00 2.24
CA HIS A 138 -17.92 0.20 3.05
C HIS A 138 -16.56 0.80 3.46
N PRO A 139 -15.75 1.27 2.50
CA PRO A 139 -14.38 1.69 2.75
C PRO A 139 -14.27 2.90 3.70
N PHE A 140 -15.36 3.64 3.91
CA PHE A 140 -15.40 4.82 4.77
C PHE A 140 -15.95 4.53 6.17
N VAL A 141 -16.42 3.30 6.42
CA VAL A 141 -16.94 2.90 7.73
C VAL A 141 -15.83 2.19 8.49
N PRO A 142 -15.38 2.73 9.63
CA PRO A 142 -14.39 2.06 10.46
C PRO A 142 -14.90 0.68 10.90
N GLN A 143 -14.03 -0.32 10.86
CA GLN A 143 -14.39 -1.70 11.21
C GLN A 143 -13.36 -2.31 12.17
N GLY A 144 -13.80 -3.37 12.86
CA GLY A 144 -12.94 -4.17 13.73
C GLY A 144 -12.68 -3.55 15.11
N ASN A 145 -11.63 -4.02 15.77
CA ASN A 145 -11.32 -3.70 17.17
C ASN A 145 -10.92 -2.22 17.41
N GLU A 146 -10.66 -1.47 16.35
CA GLU A 146 -10.29 -0.05 16.43
C GLU A 146 -11.47 0.89 16.14
N LEU A 147 -12.69 0.35 16.04
CA LEU A 147 -13.89 1.12 15.68
C LEU A 147 -14.09 2.33 16.58
N ASP A 148 -14.09 2.12 17.90
CA ASP A 148 -14.31 3.19 18.88
C ASP A 148 -13.24 4.27 18.79
N GLN A 149 -11.97 3.87 18.72
CA GLN A 149 -10.86 4.81 18.60
C GLN A 149 -10.95 5.64 17.31
N ARG A 150 -11.31 5.02 16.20
CA ARG A 150 -11.46 5.73 14.90
C ARG A 150 -12.68 6.65 14.91
N CYS A 151 -13.77 6.25 15.55
CA CYS A 151 -14.93 7.12 15.71
C CYS A 151 -14.62 8.33 16.58
N GLU A 152 -13.90 8.16 17.68
CA GLU A 152 -13.43 9.26 18.53
C GLU A 152 -12.52 10.22 17.75
N GLU A 153 -11.61 9.70 16.94
CA GLU A 153 -10.71 10.50 16.10
C GLU A 153 -11.48 11.31 15.05
N ILE A 154 -12.43 10.70 14.35
CA ILE A 154 -13.29 11.37 13.36
C ILE A 154 -14.06 12.52 14.06
N PHE A 155 -14.64 12.26 15.22
CA PHE A 155 -15.38 13.25 15.98
C PHE A 155 -14.47 14.40 16.46
N ALA A 156 -13.27 14.08 16.95
CA ALA A 156 -12.29 15.07 17.36
C ALA A 156 -11.85 15.97 16.18
N ILE A 157 -11.64 15.41 14.99
CA ILE A 157 -11.32 16.17 13.78
C ILE A 157 -12.44 17.14 13.42
N GLN A 158 -13.69 16.69 13.45
CA GLN A 158 -14.86 17.53 13.17
C GLN A 158 -14.98 18.69 14.17
N ILE A 159 -14.82 18.39 15.46
CA ILE A 159 -14.86 19.41 16.54
C ILE A 159 -13.75 20.43 16.34
N ALA A 160 -12.51 19.99 16.12
CA ALA A 160 -11.37 20.87 15.95
C ALA A 160 -11.54 21.79 14.74
N GLY A 161 -12.03 21.26 13.61
CA GLY A 161 -12.29 22.03 12.40
C GLY A 161 -13.38 23.09 12.61
N LEU A 162 -14.48 22.73 13.25
CA LEU A 162 -15.57 23.64 13.55
C LEU A 162 -15.14 24.72 14.55
N ALA A 163 -14.51 24.31 15.67
CA ALA A 163 -14.04 25.23 16.71
C ALA A 163 -13.09 26.31 16.13
N LYS A 164 -12.15 25.90 15.28
CA LYS A 164 -11.24 26.84 14.64
C LYS A 164 -11.98 27.88 13.77
N ARG A 165 -13.00 27.49 13.05
CA ARG A 165 -13.82 28.40 12.25
C ARG A 165 -14.61 29.37 13.12
N LEU A 166 -15.26 28.87 14.19
CA LEU A 166 -16.03 29.69 15.09
C LEU A 166 -15.15 30.75 15.80
N VAL A 167 -13.98 30.36 16.26
CA VAL A 167 -13.01 31.27 16.88
C VAL A 167 -12.54 32.33 15.87
N HIS A 168 -12.20 31.89 14.65
CA HIS A 168 -11.70 32.80 13.61
C HIS A 168 -12.74 33.86 13.18
N THR A 169 -14.01 33.46 13.07
CA THR A 169 -15.10 34.34 12.67
C THR A 169 -15.71 35.12 13.85
N ASN A 170 -15.24 34.87 15.08
CA ASN A 170 -15.81 35.42 16.30
C ASN A 170 -17.34 35.18 16.42
N CYS A 171 -17.80 34.03 15.94
CA CYS A 171 -19.20 33.66 15.90
C CYS A 171 -19.70 33.31 17.31
N LYS A 172 -20.78 33.95 17.74
CA LYS A 172 -21.35 33.76 19.07
C LYS A 172 -22.48 32.72 19.14
N THR A 173 -23.05 32.41 17.98
CA THR A 173 -24.18 31.49 17.86
C THR A 173 -24.01 30.64 16.59
N VAL A 174 -24.43 29.39 16.65
CA VAL A 174 -24.43 28.46 15.52
C VAL A 174 -25.76 27.75 15.41
N VAL A 175 -26.14 27.40 14.21
CA VAL A 175 -27.28 26.53 13.92
C VAL A 175 -26.73 25.23 13.34
N VAL A 176 -27.10 24.10 13.94
CA VAL A 176 -26.70 22.77 13.51
C VAL A 176 -27.92 22.08 12.90
N GLY A 177 -27.81 21.74 11.63
CA GLY A 177 -28.77 20.85 10.96
C GLY A 177 -28.34 19.40 11.18
N ILE A 178 -29.19 18.61 11.79
CA ILE A 178 -28.95 17.18 11.96
C ILE A 178 -29.82 16.47 10.93
N SER A 179 -29.17 15.70 10.04
CA SER A 179 -29.85 14.87 9.05
C SER A 179 -29.65 13.39 9.40
N GLY A 180 -30.67 12.61 9.31
CA GLY A 180 -30.66 11.15 9.43
C GLY A 180 -31.14 10.57 10.66
#